data_bd0ffa4e144ee530b9fa8b5891fb80e9
#
_entry.id   bd0ffa4e144ee530b9fa8b5891fb80e9
#
_cell.length_a   1.000
_cell.length_b   1.000
_cell.length_c   1.000
_cell.angle_alpha   90.00
_cell.angle_beta   90.00
_cell.angle_gamma   90.00
#
_symmetry.space_group_name_H-M   'P 1'
#
loop_
_entity.id
_entity.type
_entity.pdbx_description
1 polymer ?
#
loop_
_entity_poly.entity_id
_entity_poly.type
_entity_poly.pdbx_seq_one_letter_code
_entity_poly.pdbx_strand_id
1 'polypeptide(L)'
;RAIADTLEGYFQQSEQLPTRLWLDANSEVATGIFLQILPEKERMADDWNRILHLTDTLTREELRELPSEELLYRLYHEEDVRIMEPEPVLFRCSCDRERIETVLLTLGSEEIEDVLRREGAIEVHCDFCNRLYRFDKVDIGALYNEKATARHPHPSHH
;
A
#
# COMPACT_ATOMS: atom_id res chain seq x y z
N ARG A 1 7.53 -4.70 18.17
CA ARG A 1 7.68 -3.31 17.71
C ARG A 1 6.43 -2.92 16.95
N ALA A 2 5.93 -1.73 17.21
CA ALA A 2 4.75 -1.23 16.51
C ALA A 2 5.08 -0.92 15.04
N ILE A 3 4.08 -1.01 14.18
CA ILE A 3 4.19 -0.63 12.74
C ILE A 3 4.72 0.81 12.63
N ALA A 4 4.30 1.71 13.53
CA ALA A 4 4.77 3.08 13.58
C ALA A 4 6.31 3.18 13.66
N ASP A 5 6.96 2.44 14.59
CA ASP A 5 8.42 2.46 14.75
C ASP A 5 9.16 2.03 13.47
N THR A 6 8.58 1.09 12.73
CA THR A 6 9.16 0.58 11.48
C THR A 6 9.08 1.63 10.37
N LEU A 7 7.92 2.28 10.24
CA LEU A 7 7.71 3.35 9.27
C LEU A 7 8.55 4.60 9.59
N GLU A 8 8.61 5.01 10.85
CA GLU A 8 9.46 6.11 11.31
C GLU A 8 10.93 5.84 10.97
N GLY A 9 11.40 4.61 11.24
CA GLY A 9 12.75 4.19 10.88
C GLY A 9 13.02 4.24 9.38
N TYR A 10 12.05 3.85 8.56
CA TYR A 10 12.16 3.96 7.10
C TYR A 10 12.30 5.42 6.65
N PHE A 11 11.43 6.32 7.10
CA PHE A 11 11.49 7.74 6.74
C PHE A 11 12.80 8.41 7.18
N GLN A 12 13.28 8.05 8.37
CA GLN A 12 14.56 8.56 8.87
C GLN A 12 15.76 8.09 8.04
N GLN A 13 15.75 6.83 7.58
CA GLN A 13 16.89 6.25 6.84
C GLN A 13 16.85 6.55 5.35
N SER A 14 15.68 6.48 4.74
CA SER A 14 15.52 6.59 3.29
C SER A 14 15.26 8.01 2.84
N GLU A 15 14.44 8.76 3.56
CA GLU A 15 14.03 10.12 3.19
C GLU A 15 14.81 11.20 3.97
N GLN A 16 15.48 10.81 5.05
CA GLN A 16 16.19 11.73 5.97
C GLN A 16 15.26 12.81 6.56
N LEU A 17 13.97 12.52 6.66
CA LEU A 17 12.98 13.43 7.21
C LEU A 17 12.54 12.98 8.61
N PRO A 18 12.68 13.83 9.62
CA PRO A 18 12.11 13.56 10.94
C PRO A 18 10.60 13.35 10.82
N THR A 19 10.17 12.16 11.19
CA THR A 19 8.78 11.70 11.05
C THR A 19 8.34 11.04 12.34
N ARG A 20 7.08 11.26 12.73
CA ARG A 20 6.42 10.60 13.87
C ARG A 20 5.02 10.16 13.48
N LEU A 21 4.64 8.98 13.97
CA LEU A 21 3.34 8.37 13.71
C LEU A 21 2.66 7.94 15.02
N TRP A 22 1.40 8.32 15.16
CA TRP A 22 0.49 7.79 16.17
C TRP A 22 -0.58 6.97 15.43
N LEU A 23 -0.58 5.65 15.62
CA LEU A 23 -1.45 4.73 14.91
C LEU A 23 -2.30 3.95 15.90
N ASP A 24 -3.56 3.79 15.58
CA ASP A 24 -4.46 2.91 16.30
C ASP A 24 -5.40 2.18 15.34
N ALA A 25 -5.79 0.96 15.71
CA ALA A 25 -6.71 0.16 14.91
C ALA A 25 -7.49 -0.81 15.81
N ASN A 26 -8.73 -1.05 15.41
CA ASN A 26 -9.58 -2.10 15.96
C ASN A 26 -10.24 -2.91 14.84
N SER A 27 -11.28 -3.66 15.11
CA SER A 27 -11.99 -4.46 14.10
C SER A 27 -12.78 -3.64 13.08
N GLU A 28 -13.04 -2.36 13.35
CA GLU A 28 -13.93 -1.50 12.57
C GLU A 28 -13.20 -0.37 11.87
N VAL A 29 -12.18 0.21 12.54
CA VAL A 29 -11.49 1.40 12.06
C VAL A 29 -9.98 1.29 12.25
N ALA A 30 -9.23 1.84 11.31
CA ALA A 30 -7.81 2.13 11.43
C ALA A 30 -7.59 3.63 11.23
N THR A 31 -6.85 4.26 12.13
CA THR A 31 -6.66 5.70 12.17
C THR A 31 -5.24 6.05 12.59
N GLY A 32 -4.81 7.28 12.31
CA GLY A 32 -3.51 7.75 12.73
C GLY A 32 -3.24 9.19 12.40
N ILE A 33 -2.20 9.73 13.07
CA ILE A 33 -1.57 11.00 12.74
C ILE A 33 -0.17 10.72 12.23
N PHE A 34 0.17 11.35 11.14
CA PHE A 34 1.51 11.38 10.54
C PHE A 34 2.01 12.81 10.59
N LEU A 35 3.12 13.04 11.28
CA LEU A 35 3.82 14.31 11.32
C LEU A 35 5.18 14.19 10.67
N GLN A 36 5.51 15.14 9.80
CA GLN A 36 6.79 15.17 9.13
C GLN A 36 7.27 16.61 8.94
N ILE A 37 8.55 16.84 9.15
CA ILE A 37 9.17 18.14 8.85
C ILE A 37 9.35 18.28 7.34
N LEU A 38 8.89 19.40 6.77
CA LEU A 38 9.16 19.73 5.37
C LEU A 38 10.60 20.23 5.19
N PRO A 39 11.31 19.80 4.11
CA PRO A 39 12.74 20.08 3.94
C PRO A 39 13.09 21.55 3.70
N GLU A 40 12.12 22.39 3.33
CA GLU A 40 12.38 23.77 2.86
C GLU A 40 12.50 24.85 3.95
N LYS A 41 12.41 24.49 5.22
CA LYS A 41 12.51 25.50 6.31
C LYS A 41 13.50 25.03 7.38
N GLU A 42 14.51 25.85 7.64
CA GLU A 42 15.28 25.80 8.88
C GLU A 42 14.31 26.03 10.06
N ARG A 43 13.71 24.95 10.54
CA ARG A 43 12.86 25.01 11.73
C ARG A 43 13.70 24.70 12.96
N MET A 44 13.50 25.49 13.98
CA MET A 44 14.16 25.26 15.26
C MET A 44 13.71 23.92 15.83
N ALA A 45 14.62 23.17 16.39
CA ALA A 45 14.34 21.89 17.05
C ALA A 45 13.24 22.03 18.13
N ASP A 46 13.15 23.22 18.74
CA ASP A 46 12.14 23.54 19.75
C ASP A 46 10.70 23.52 19.21
N ASP A 47 10.47 24.00 17.97
CA ASP A 47 9.15 23.94 17.35
C ASP A 47 8.69 22.49 17.11
N TRP A 48 9.59 21.66 16.61
CA TRP A 48 9.32 20.24 16.41
C TRP A 48 9.00 19.54 17.73
N ASN A 49 9.82 19.76 18.75
CA ASN A 49 9.60 19.18 20.07
C ASN A 49 8.27 19.63 20.68
N ARG A 50 7.89 20.91 20.50
CA ARG A 50 6.61 21.43 20.96
C ARG A 50 5.43 20.72 20.31
N ILE A 51 5.46 20.59 18.98
CA ILE A 51 4.41 19.88 18.23
C ILE A 51 4.32 18.39 18.64
N LEU A 52 5.46 17.73 18.86
CA LEU A 52 5.47 16.36 19.37
C LEU A 52 4.83 16.25 20.75
N HIS A 53 5.16 17.16 21.67
CA HIS A 53 4.59 17.17 23.03
C HIS A 53 3.08 17.40 23.01
N LEU A 54 2.57 18.29 22.14
CA LEU A 54 1.14 18.49 21.96
C LEU A 54 0.47 17.21 21.46
N THR A 55 1.08 16.56 20.47
CA THR A 55 0.54 15.33 19.89
C THR A 55 0.61 14.14 20.87
N ASP A 56 1.62 14.07 21.71
CA ASP A 56 1.76 13.01 22.73
C ASP A 56 0.66 13.08 23.81
N THR A 57 -0.11 14.17 23.88
CA THR A 57 -1.30 14.24 24.74
C THR A 57 -2.53 13.53 24.17
N LEU A 58 -2.44 13.08 22.91
CA LEU A 58 -3.53 12.43 22.21
C LEU A 58 -3.85 11.06 22.81
N THR A 59 -5.11 10.84 23.12
CA THR A 59 -5.59 9.52 23.53
C THR A 59 -6.04 8.67 22.33
N ARG A 60 -6.10 7.37 22.51
CA ARG A 60 -6.58 6.45 21.45
C ARG A 60 -8.05 6.65 21.13
N GLU A 61 -8.83 7.02 22.13
CA GLU A 61 -10.25 7.33 22.00
C GLU A 61 -10.44 8.55 21.12
N GLU A 62 -9.75 9.65 21.40
CA GLU A 62 -9.78 10.88 20.61
C GLU A 62 -9.37 10.61 19.16
N LEU A 63 -8.31 9.82 18.95
CA LEU A 63 -7.82 9.48 17.62
C LEU A 63 -8.84 8.69 16.79
N ARG A 64 -9.70 7.90 17.43
CA ARG A 64 -10.74 7.11 16.75
C ARG A 64 -12.04 7.84 16.54
N GLU A 65 -12.41 8.73 17.47
CA GLU A 65 -13.76 9.25 17.58
C GLU A 65 -13.90 10.70 17.10
N LEU A 66 -12.84 11.50 17.23
CA LEU A 66 -12.91 12.90 16.83
C LEU A 66 -12.78 13.09 15.31
N PRO A 67 -13.60 13.95 14.70
CA PRO A 67 -13.36 14.43 13.35
C PRO A 67 -11.98 15.09 13.21
N SER A 68 -11.36 14.97 12.04
CA SER A 68 -9.98 15.46 11.84
C SER A 68 -9.79 16.94 12.16
N GLU A 69 -10.75 17.79 11.81
CA GLU A 69 -10.69 19.24 12.11
C GLU A 69 -10.76 19.52 13.61
N GLU A 70 -11.63 18.82 14.32
CA GLU A 70 -11.79 18.96 15.77
C GLU A 70 -10.54 18.46 16.51
N LEU A 71 -9.97 17.34 16.04
CA LEU A 71 -8.74 16.81 16.57
C LEU A 71 -7.57 17.78 16.38
N LEU A 72 -7.41 18.35 15.18
CA LEU A 72 -6.37 19.34 14.90
C LEU A 72 -6.55 20.59 15.76
N TYR A 73 -7.77 21.08 15.90
CA TYR A 73 -8.05 22.23 16.78
C TYR A 73 -7.72 21.91 18.24
N ARG A 74 -8.13 20.75 18.73
CA ARG A 74 -7.86 20.32 20.12
C ARG A 74 -6.35 20.25 20.40
N LEU A 75 -5.55 19.78 19.44
CA LEU A 75 -4.11 19.63 19.62
C LEU A 75 -3.34 20.94 19.38
N TYR A 76 -3.77 21.73 18.40
CA TYR A 76 -2.92 22.79 17.82
C TYR A 76 -3.62 24.16 17.73
N HIS A 77 -4.65 24.44 18.53
CA HIS A 77 -5.39 25.73 18.49
C HIS A 77 -4.53 26.95 18.78
N GLU A 78 -3.35 26.80 19.38
CA GLU A 78 -2.39 27.88 19.61
C GLU A 78 -1.36 28.01 18.47
N GLU A 79 -1.38 27.10 17.49
CA GLU A 79 -0.49 27.06 16.34
C GLU A 79 -1.19 27.62 15.08
N ASP A 80 -0.39 28.08 14.12
CA ASP A 80 -0.91 28.49 12.80
C ASP A 80 -1.15 27.25 11.90
N VAL A 81 -2.35 26.68 11.99
CA VAL A 81 -2.74 25.48 11.26
C VAL A 81 -3.44 25.85 9.97
N ARG A 82 -2.92 25.37 8.83
CA ARG A 82 -3.58 25.47 7.54
C ARG A 82 -4.14 24.12 7.13
N ILE A 83 -5.45 24.03 7.00
CA ILE A 83 -6.15 22.87 6.46
C ILE A 83 -6.28 23.07 4.94
N MET A 84 -5.81 22.09 4.17
CA MET A 84 -5.94 22.08 2.71
C MET A 84 -7.31 21.55 2.31
N GLU A 85 -7.80 21.94 1.14
CA GLU A 85 -9.01 21.33 0.57
C GLU A 85 -8.83 19.82 0.41
N PRO A 86 -9.81 19.01 0.81
CA PRO A 86 -9.71 17.57 0.70
C PRO A 86 -9.75 17.12 -0.76
N GLU A 87 -8.81 16.28 -1.13
CA GLU A 87 -8.83 15.59 -2.41
C GLU A 87 -9.42 14.18 -2.26
N PRO A 88 -10.28 13.74 -3.19
CA PRO A 88 -10.83 12.41 -3.13
C PRO A 88 -9.74 11.36 -3.34
N VAL A 89 -9.60 10.45 -2.40
CA VAL A 89 -8.67 9.31 -2.50
C VAL A 89 -9.45 8.00 -2.56
N LEU A 90 -8.94 7.06 -3.34
CA LEU A 90 -9.51 5.73 -3.41
C LEU A 90 -8.39 4.68 -3.42
N PHE A 91 -8.66 3.54 -2.81
CA PHE A 91 -7.78 2.40 -2.93
C PHE A 91 -7.93 1.76 -4.31
N ARG A 92 -6.86 1.77 -5.09
CA ARG A 92 -6.81 1.12 -6.39
C ARG A 92 -5.58 0.23 -6.49
N CYS A 93 -5.78 -1.07 -6.41
CA CYS A 93 -4.70 -2.01 -6.66
C CYS A 93 -4.41 -2.08 -8.17
N SER A 94 -3.14 -2.14 -8.51
CA SER A 94 -2.68 -2.30 -9.90
C SER A 94 -2.61 -3.76 -10.35
N CYS A 95 -3.10 -4.70 -9.53
CA CYS A 95 -3.15 -6.11 -9.92
C CYS A 95 -4.24 -6.34 -10.98
N ASP A 96 -3.91 -7.11 -11.98
CA ASP A 96 -4.82 -7.58 -13.02
C ASP A 96 -4.48 -9.02 -13.41
N ARG A 97 -5.39 -9.66 -14.14
CA ARG A 97 -5.23 -11.05 -14.57
C ARG A 97 -4.03 -11.22 -15.52
N GLU A 98 -3.82 -10.29 -16.45
CA GLU A 98 -2.76 -10.35 -17.46
C GLU A 98 -1.35 -10.33 -16.82
N ARG A 99 -1.16 -9.53 -15.77
CA ARG A 99 0.09 -9.53 -15.00
C ARG A 99 0.39 -10.87 -14.36
N ILE A 100 -0.62 -11.50 -13.77
CA ILE A 100 -0.46 -12.82 -13.16
C ILE A 100 -0.18 -13.86 -14.22
N GLU A 101 -0.87 -13.84 -15.35
CA GLU A 101 -0.62 -14.69 -16.52
C GLU A 101 0.82 -14.56 -17.01
N THR A 102 1.34 -13.33 -17.06
CA THR A 102 2.74 -13.08 -17.41
C THR A 102 3.70 -13.77 -16.42
N VAL A 103 3.40 -13.70 -15.12
CA VAL A 103 4.22 -14.39 -14.09
C VAL A 103 4.11 -15.91 -14.25
N LEU A 104 2.91 -16.44 -14.43
CA LEU A 104 2.71 -17.89 -14.66
C LEU A 104 3.48 -18.40 -15.89
N LEU A 105 3.56 -17.59 -16.95
CA LEU A 105 4.37 -17.92 -18.13
C LEU A 105 5.89 -17.95 -17.89
N THR A 106 6.39 -17.37 -16.80
CA THR A 106 7.81 -17.45 -16.42
C THR A 106 8.12 -18.75 -15.67
N LEU A 107 7.13 -19.38 -15.09
CA LEU A 107 7.25 -20.70 -14.48
C LEU A 107 7.35 -21.78 -15.56
N GLY A 108 8.01 -22.87 -15.26
CA GLY A 108 8.12 -24.01 -16.18
C GLY A 108 6.76 -24.69 -16.42
N SER A 109 6.50 -25.12 -17.66
CA SER A 109 5.24 -25.81 -17.98
C SER A 109 5.03 -27.07 -17.15
N GLU A 110 6.13 -27.79 -16.84
CA GLU A 110 6.08 -29.00 -16.02
C GLU A 110 5.62 -28.72 -14.59
N GLU A 111 6.09 -27.62 -14.00
CA GLU A 111 5.72 -27.19 -12.65
C GLU A 111 4.24 -26.80 -12.58
N ILE A 112 3.77 -26.03 -13.55
CA ILE A 112 2.36 -25.63 -13.69
C ILE A 112 1.44 -26.83 -13.89
N GLU A 113 1.81 -27.78 -14.76
CA GLU A 113 1.04 -29.00 -14.98
C GLU A 113 1.00 -29.90 -13.74
N ASP A 114 2.06 -29.91 -12.95
CA ASP A 114 2.11 -30.70 -11.72
C ASP A 114 1.14 -30.13 -10.66
N VAL A 115 1.09 -28.82 -10.52
CA VAL A 115 0.10 -28.13 -9.63
C VAL A 115 -1.32 -28.40 -10.10
N LEU A 116 -1.59 -28.26 -11.41
CA LEU A 116 -2.91 -28.54 -11.98
C LEU A 116 -3.37 -29.99 -11.80
N ARG A 117 -2.45 -30.95 -11.84
CA ARG A 117 -2.77 -32.36 -11.58
C ARG A 117 -3.12 -32.62 -10.12
N ARG A 118 -2.46 -31.95 -9.18
CA ARG A 118 -2.66 -32.14 -7.75
C ARG A 118 -3.88 -31.37 -7.22
N GLU A 119 -4.06 -30.13 -7.67
CA GLU A 119 -5.01 -29.19 -7.06
C GLU A 119 -6.18 -28.86 -7.99
N GLY A 120 -6.10 -29.21 -9.27
CA GLY A 120 -7.15 -28.96 -10.27
C GLY A 120 -7.20 -27.52 -10.80
N ALA A 121 -6.64 -26.57 -10.09
CA ALA A 121 -6.50 -25.17 -10.49
C ALA A 121 -5.33 -24.51 -9.79
N ILE A 122 -4.83 -23.40 -10.34
CA ILE A 122 -3.84 -22.53 -9.72
C ILE A 122 -4.58 -21.35 -9.13
N GLU A 123 -4.40 -21.13 -7.84
CA GLU A 123 -4.98 -19.99 -7.12
C GLU A 123 -3.87 -19.03 -6.70
N VAL A 124 -4.02 -17.76 -7.10
CA VAL A 124 -3.05 -16.69 -6.79
C VAL A 124 -3.78 -15.56 -6.09
N HIS A 125 -3.34 -15.23 -4.90
CA HIS A 125 -3.83 -14.08 -4.15
C HIS A 125 -2.92 -12.89 -4.37
N CYS A 126 -3.50 -11.72 -4.61
CA CYS A 126 -2.73 -10.48 -4.64
C CYS A 126 -2.30 -10.09 -3.23
N ASP A 127 -1.00 -9.91 -2.99
CA ASP A 127 -0.45 -9.55 -1.68
C ASP A 127 -0.94 -8.19 -1.16
N PHE A 128 -1.40 -7.29 -2.06
CA PHE A 128 -1.85 -5.95 -1.69
C PHE A 128 -3.35 -5.86 -1.39
N CYS A 129 -4.21 -6.48 -2.22
CA CYS A 129 -5.66 -6.36 -2.08
C CYS A 129 -6.37 -7.68 -1.79
N ASN A 130 -5.62 -8.74 -1.66
CA ASN A 130 -6.10 -10.12 -1.42
C ASN A 130 -7.12 -10.63 -2.46
N ARG A 131 -7.19 -10.01 -3.65
CA ARG A 131 -8.03 -10.52 -4.74
C ARG A 131 -7.53 -11.87 -5.18
N LEU A 132 -8.45 -12.85 -5.24
CA LEU A 132 -8.18 -14.19 -5.75
C LEU A 132 -8.27 -14.20 -7.29
N TYR A 133 -7.26 -14.78 -7.92
CA TYR A 133 -7.23 -15.13 -9.32
C TYR A 133 -7.10 -16.64 -9.44
N ARG A 134 -7.98 -17.25 -10.20
CA ARG A 134 -8.01 -18.70 -10.42
C ARG A 134 -7.80 -19.01 -11.88
N PHE A 135 -6.96 -20.00 -12.15
CA PHE A 135 -6.62 -20.48 -13.48
C PHE A 135 -6.77 -22.00 -13.51
N ASP A 136 -7.67 -22.47 -14.32
CA ASP A 136 -7.87 -23.89 -14.55
C ASP A 136 -7.01 -24.41 -15.70
N LYS A 137 -7.15 -25.70 -16.04
CA LYS A 137 -6.41 -26.32 -17.12
C LYS A 137 -6.70 -25.69 -18.49
N VAL A 138 -7.90 -25.18 -18.69
CA VAL A 138 -8.30 -24.53 -19.96
C VAL A 138 -7.66 -23.17 -20.09
N ASP A 139 -7.68 -22.38 -19.02
CA ASP A 139 -7.00 -21.07 -18.96
C ASP A 139 -5.51 -21.20 -19.26
N ILE A 140 -4.86 -22.14 -18.61
CA ILE A 140 -3.41 -22.37 -18.78
C ILE A 140 -3.10 -22.87 -20.20
N GLY A 141 -3.92 -23.77 -20.74
CA GLY A 141 -3.76 -24.25 -22.12
C GLY A 141 -3.89 -23.12 -23.15
N ALA A 142 -4.85 -22.21 -22.98
CA ALA A 142 -5.00 -21.04 -23.83
C ALA A 142 -3.77 -20.11 -23.74
N LEU A 143 -3.30 -19.84 -22.54
CA LEU A 143 -2.16 -18.96 -22.26
C LEU A 143 -0.87 -19.44 -22.95
N TYR A 144 -0.57 -20.74 -22.89
CA TYR A 144 0.60 -21.31 -23.56
C TYR A 144 0.46 -21.34 -25.09
N ASN A 145 -0.76 -21.55 -25.62
CA ASN A 145 -1.02 -21.52 -27.05
C ASN A 145 -0.84 -20.13 -27.65
N GLU A 146 -1.31 -19.09 -26.97
CA GLU A 146 -1.12 -17.68 -27.37
C GLU A 146 0.37 -17.33 -27.41
N LYS A 147 1.15 -17.75 -26.42
CA LYS A 147 2.60 -17.55 -26.40
C LYS A 147 3.32 -18.27 -27.54
N ALA A 148 2.85 -19.46 -27.94
CA ALA A 148 3.42 -20.21 -29.03
C ALA A 148 3.15 -19.53 -30.39
N THR A 149 1.93 -18.98 -30.58
CA THR A 149 1.56 -18.27 -31.82
C THR A 149 2.24 -16.91 -31.93
N ALA A 150 2.45 -16.21 -30.84
CA ALA A 150 3.18 -14.93 -30.81
C ALA A 150 4.68 -15.06 -31.18
N ARG A 151 5.25 -16.25 -31.02
CA ARG A 151 6.66 -16.55 -31.39
C ARG A 151 6.87 -16.86 -32.90
N HIS A 152 5.79 -17.09 -33.65
CA HIS A 152 5.84 -17.32 -35.08
C HIS A 152 4.96 -16.30 -35.81
N PRO A 153 5.46 -15.08 -36.08
CA PRO A 153 4.75 -14.19 -36.99
C PRO A 153 4.78 -14.85 -38.38
N HIS A 154 3.59 -15.07 -38.93
CA HIS A 154 3.45 -15.57 -40.29
C HIS A 154 4.28 -14.71 -41.23
N PRO A 155 5.14 -15.27 -42.12
CA PRO A 155 5.76 -14.50 -43.18
C PRO A 155 4.63 -14.05 -44.12
N SER A 156 4.45 -12.72 -44.20
CA SER A 156 3.56 -12.12 -45.19
C SER A 156 4.07 -12.47 -46.56
N HIS A 157 3.31 -13.28 -47.31
CA HIS A 157 3.49 -13.44 -48.72
C HIS A 157 3.13 -12.13 -49.44
N HIS A 158 4.15 -11.50 -50.03
CA HIS A 158 3.98 -10.54 -51.10
C HIS A 158 3.77 -11.29 -52.42
#